data_d11c17e0be924872248c81063df0049f
#
_entry.id   d11c17e0be924872248c81063df0049f
#
_cell.length_a   1.000
_cell.length_b   1.000
_cell.length_c   1.000
_cell.angle_alpha   90.00
_cell.angle_beta   90.00
_cell.angle_gamma   90.00
#
_symmetry.space_group_name_H-M   'P 1'
#
loop_
_entity.id
_entity.type
_entity.pdbx_description
1 polymer ?
#
loop_
_entity_poly.entity_id
_entity_poly.type
_entity_poly.pdbx_seq_one_letter_code
_entity_poly.pdbx_strand_id
1 'polypeptide(L)'
;MPWFTVLVTVFNRMIPSRFLLQGFAVILLLCYGSGFSQPASNTAVEPLNKFIDQWHRDAAMGNHAAYIGAMTADGVYIGTDASERWTTAEFSTWSKPWFDKKKTWNFKAITRNIHIEPHAVTAWFDELLDTHMGICRGSGVLQKKDGQWKIAQYVLSPTVPNNLMHQVTDMKSIEDTALMLKLIFDRHNMNGTIVVLDAKNNRYSGHQPALWDSGYLPASTFKIANSLAGLESGVIDTSYIFKWNGVKRRLPQWDKDLTLREAFRVSCVPCYQEVARKIGSERMISYLDKMQYPGMDVHPENIDLFWLEGKSRITPMQQLDFIKRLYEEKLPISPSAMRSVKSIMVVEKTPQYTLSGKTGWAVRNGNNYGWFIGWVETKNNVYYLATLVEPKNQEEISDFAAARKWITMEVLERMGVIEVAR
;
A
#
# COMPACT_ATOMS: atom_id res chain seq x y z
N MET A 1 36.97 -13.47 -29.89
CA MET A 1 37.95 -12.82 -30.76
C MET A 1 38.24 -13.62 -32.06
N PRO A 2 37.23 -14.03 -32.85
CA PRO A 2 37.50 -14.59 -34.20
C PRO A 2 36.94 -13.75 -35.34
N TRP A 3 36.36 -12.58 -35.09
CA TRP A 3 35.73 -11.77 -36.19
C TRP A 3 36.63 -10.69 -36.79
N PHE A 4 37.75 -10.37 -36.15
CA PHE A 4 38.69 -9.36 -36.68
C PHE A 4 39.62 -9.91 -37.77
N THR A 5 39.83 -11.21 -37.84
CA THR A 5 40.77 -11.83 -38.82
C THR A 5 40.16 -12.08 -40.19
N VAL A 6 38.81 -12.12 -40.28
CA VAL A 6 38.10 -12.39 -41.54
C VAL A 6 37.94 -11.11 -42.38
N LEU A 7 37.91 -9.93 -41.77
CA LEU A 7 37.71 -8.65 -42.49
C LEU A 7 38.98 -8.17 -43.21
N VAL A 8 40.16 -8.57 -42.75
CA VAL A 8 41.44 -8.13 -43.36
C VAL A 8 41.79 -8.94 -44.63
N THR A 9 41.28 -10.19 -44.76
CA THR A 9 41.64 -11.06 -45.89
C THR A 9 40.78 -10.80 -47.13
N VAL A 10 39.65 -10.17 -47.06
CA VAL A 10 38.75 -9.90 -48.21
C VAL A 10 39.09 -8.56 -48.89
N PHE A 11 39.75 -7.62 -48.19
CA PHE A 11 40.06 -6.30 -48.78
C PHE A 11 41.38 -6.23 -49.57
N ASN A 12 42.24 -7.24 -49.51
CA ASN A 12 43.56 -7.21 -50.15
C ASN A 12 43.58 -7.61 -51.66
N ARG A 13 42.42 -7.75 -52.32
CA ARG A 13 42.37 -8.20 -53.72
C ARG A 13 41.82 -7.19 -54.71
N MET A 14 41.48 -5.95 -54.34
CA MET A 14 40.77 -5.05 -55.30
C MET A 14 41.18 -3.57 -55.36
N ILE A 15 42.28 -3.10 -54.73
CA ILE A 15 42.66 -1.69 -54.85
C ILE A 15 44.19 -1.50 -54.99
N PRO A 16 44.69 -0.75 -56.01
CA PRO A 16 46.13 -0.49 -56.17
C PRO A 16 46.70 0.40 -55.10
N SER A 17 47.92 0.12 -54.67
CA SER A 17 48.64 0.62 -53.50
C SER A 17 48.86 2.15 -53.35
N ARG A 18 48.39 2.99 -54.27
CA ARG A 18 48.54 4.44 -54.17
C ARG A 18 47.36 5.20 -53.54
N PHE A 19 46.20 4.53 -53.36
CA PHE A 19 45.02 5.16 -52.74
C PHE A 19 44.84 4.84 -51.25
N LEU A 20 45.61 3.88 -50.72
CA LEU A 20 45.48 3.42 -49.30
C LEU A 20 46.04 4.40 -48.27
N LEU A 21 46.99 5.26 -48.65
CA LEU A 21 47.60 6.23 -47.68
C LEU A 21 46.76 7.50 -47.43
N GLN A 22 45.89 7.89 -48.38
CA GLN A 22 45.02 9.06 -48.18
C GLN A 22 43.71 8.71 -47.45
N GLY A 23 43.20 7.47 -47.57
CA GLY A 23 41.99 6.99 -46.89
C GLY A 23 42.24 6.77 -45.38
N PHE A 24 43.44 6.31 -45.00
CA PHE A 24 43.77 6.07 -43.58
C PHE A 24 44.00 7.36 -42.79
N ALA A 25 44.45 8.43 -43.40
CA ALA A 25 44.62 9.75 -42.73
C ALA A 25 43.27 10.41 -42.44
N VAL A 26 42.24 10.23 -43.28
CA VAL A 26 40.88 10.79 -43.04
C VAL A 26 40.11 9.98 -41.99
N ILE A 27 40.28 8.64 -41.92
CA ILE A 27 39.64 7.81 -40.89
C ILE A 27 40.30 8.00 -39.51
N LEU A 28 41.63 8.26 -39.45
CA LEU A 28 42.31 8.59 -38.20
C LEU A 28 41.95 10.00 -37.68
N LEU A 29 41.64 10.96 -38.56
CA LEU A 29 41.20 12.30 -38.17
C LEU A 29 39.74 12.36 -37.67
N LEU A 30 38.88 11.41 -38.12
CA LEU A 30 37.48 11.28 -37.67
C LEU A 30 37.37 10.53 -36.34
N CYS A 31 38.35 9.68 -35.94
CA CYS A 31 38.38 9.00 -34.65
C CYS A 31 38.98 9.84 -33.51
N TYR A 32 39.64 10.96 -33.84
CA TYR A 32 40.18 11.88 -32.81
C TYR A 32 39.17 12.93 -32.31
N GLY A 33 37.94 12.92 -32.89
CA GLY A 33 36.86 13.82 -32.46
C GLY A 33 35.94 13.27 -31.38
N SER A 34 36.14 12.04 -30.91
CA SER A 34 35.47 11.53 -29.70
C SER A 34 36.18 12.11 -28.48
N GLY A 35 35.74 13.27 -28.02
CA GLY A 35 36.25 13.90 -26.81
C GLY A 35 36.17 12.89 -25.65
N PHE A 36 37.33 12.35 -25.27
CA PHE A 36 37.51 11.88 -23.91
C PHE A 36 37.23 13.08 -23.02
N SER A 37 36.13 13.09 -22.31
CA SER A 37 35.85 14.02 -21.24
C SER A 37 37.07 13.99 -20.29
N GLN A 38 37.92 14.98 -20.38
CA GLN A 38 38.96 15.16 -19.37
C GLN A 38 38.26 15.38 -18.03
N PRO A 39 38.72 14.75 -16.92
CA PRO A 39 38.21 15.11 -15.61
C PRO A 39 38.31 16.61 -15.45
N ALA A 40 37.20 17.25 -15.03
CA ALA A 40 37.12 18.69 -14.84
C ALA A 40 38.35 19.15 -14.04
N SER A 41 39.04 20.18 -14.50
CA SER A 41 40.22 20.67 -13.81
C SER A 41 39.87 21.01 -12.35
N ASN A 42 40.76 20.74 -11.40
CA ASN A 42 40.53 20.97 -9.96
C ASN A 42 40.02 22.40 -9.68
N THR A 43 40.31 23.37 -10.54
CA THR A 43 39.84 24.76 -10.48
C THR A 43 38.33 24.96 -10.70
N ALA A 44 37.66 24.10 -11.44
CA ALA A 44 36.21 24.21 -11.69
C ALA A 44 35.37 23.58 -10.58
N VAL A 45 35.89 22.55 -9.89
CA VAL A 45 35.21 21.80 -8.83
C VAL A 45 35.27 22.52 -7.47
N GLU A 46 36.33 23.24 -7.21
CA GLU A 46 36.58 23.93 -5.93
C GLU A 46 35.46 24.94 -5.52
N PRO A 47 34.91 25.77 -6.43
CA PRO A 47 33.80 26.65 -6.09
C PRO A 47 32.54 25.85 -5.67
N LEU A 48 32.29 24.68 -6.25
CA LEU A 48 31.14 23.83 -5.90
C LEU A 48 31.34 23.14 -4.55
N ASN A 49 32.57 22.70 -4.24
CA ASN A 49 32.92 22.21 -2.90
C ASN A 49 32.62 23.27 -1.84
N LYS A 50 33.09 24.49 -2.04
CA LYS A 50 32.83 25.61 -1.11
C LYS A 50 31.35 25.92 -0.96
N PHE A 51 30.58 25.84 -2.05
CA PHE A 51 29.14 26.07 -2.04
C PHE A 51 28.42 25.02 -1.19
N ILE A 52 28.69 23.70 -1.39
CA ILE A 52 28.08 22.62 -0.64
C ILE A 52 28.50 22.66 0.83
N ASP A 53 29.79 22.96 1.11
CA ASP A 53 30.28 23.13 2.48
C ASP A 53 29.60 24.29 3.19
N GLN A 54 29.35 25.41 2.49
CA GLN A 54 28.61 26.53 3.06
C GLN A 54 27.16 26.14 3.35
N TRP A 55 26.53 25.40 2.46
CA TRP A 55 25.17 24.89 2.67
C TRP A 55 25.05 24.02 3.93
N HIS A 56 25.99 23.09 4.15
CA HIS A 56 26.04 22.31 5.40
C HIS A 56 26.32 23.16 6.62
N ARG A 57 27.20 24.18 6.51
CA ARG A 57 27.46 25.15 7.60
C ARG A 57 26.23 25.98 7.94
N ASP A 58 25.44 26.39 6.95
CA ASP A 58 24.23 27.18 7.19
C ASP A 58 23.21 26.36 7.99
N ALA A 59 23.09 25.04 7.73
CA ALA A 59 22.31 24.15 8.56
C ALA A 59 22.85 24.08 9.99
N ALA A 60 24.15 23.80 10.16
CA ALA A 60 24.79 23.69 11.47
C ALA A 60 24.69 24.95 12.32
N MET A 61 24.73 26.13 11.69
CA MET A 61 24.59 27.44 12.35
C MET A 61 23.14 27.86 12.58
N GLY A 62 22.16 27.09 12.08
CA GLY A 62 20.75 27.45 12.19
C GLY A 62 20.31 28.58 11.27
N ASN A 63 21.04 28.82 10.17
CA ASN A 63 20.73 29.85 9.18
C ASN A 63 19.72 29.36 8.14
N HIS A 64 18.44 29.25 8.55
CA HIS A 64 17.36 28.71 7.74
C HIS A 64 17.21 29.39 6.37
N ALA A 65 17.24 30.73 6.36
CA ALA A 65 17.04 31.50 5.12
C ALA A 65 18.13 31.20 4.07
N ALA A 66 19.40 31.12 4.49
CA ALA A 66 20.51 30.78 3.59
C ALA A 66 20.45 29.31 3.17
N TYR A 67 20.14 28.41 4.11
CA TYR A 67 20.05 26.98 3.85
C TYR A 67 18.98 26.65 2.78
N ILE A 68 17.78 27.16 2.94
CA ILE A 68 16.68 26.98 1.97
C ILE A 68 16.96 27.80 0.70
N GLY A 69 17.47 29.00 0.84
CA GLY A 69 17.81 29.87 -0.29
C GLY A 69 18.89 29.30 -1.23
N ALA A 70 19.68 28.33 -0.79
CA ALA A 70 20.62 27.60 -1.63
C ALA A 70 19.94 26.57 -2.54
N MET A 71 18.68 26.23 -2.32
CA MET A 71 17.92 25.31 -3.17
C MET A 71 17.23 26.09 -4.31
N THR A 72 16.89 25.37 -5.40
CA THR A 72 16.00 25.93 -6.43
C THR A 72 14.56 25.95 -5.91
N ALA A 73 13.72 26.83 -6.45
CA ALA A 73 12.32 26.95 -6.03
C ALA A 73 11.53 25.64 -6.29
N ASP A 74 11.87 24.94 -7.36
CA ASP A 74 11.34 23.64 -7.79
C ASP A 74 12.17 22.45 -7.28
N GLY A 75 13.09 22.67 -6.36
CA GLY A 75 14.00 21.67 -5.82
C GLY A 75 13.30 20.62 -4.95
N VAL A 76 14.00 19.51 -4.75
CA VAL A 76 13.51 18.36 -3.96
C VAL A 76 14.55 17.94 -2.94
N TYR A 77 14.14 17.81 -1.68
CA TYR A 77 14.90 17.18 -0.62
C TYR A 77 14.31 15.81 -0.29
N ILE A 78 15.15 14.78 -0.27
CA ILE A 78 14.76 13.41 0.11
C ILE A 78 15.59 13.06 1.35
N GLY A 79 14.90 12.83 2.46
CA GLY A 79 15.51 12.50 3.74
C GLY A 79 15.77 10.99 3.87
N THR A 80 16.03 10.57 5.09
CA THR A 80 16.45 9.19 5.41
C THR A 80 15.29 8.22 5.55
N ASP A 81 14.08 8.71 5.79
CA ASP A 81 12.85 7.91 5.85
C ASP A 81 12.15 7.88 4.49
N ALA A 82 11.50 6.76 4.17
CA ALA A 82 10.84 6.58 2.88
C ALA A 82 9.68 7.57 2.64
N SER A 83 9.10 8.15 3.70
CA SER A 83 8.07 9.19 3.63
C SER A 83 8.63 10.60 3.44
N GLU A 84 9.94 10.79 3.63
CA GLU A 84 10.63 12.07 3.63
C GLU A 84 11.01 12.50 2.22
N ARG A 85 10.05 12.97 1.46
CA ARG A 85 10.26 13.61 0.15
C ARG A 85 9.50 14.91 0.09
N TRP A 86 10.23 16.03 0.06
CA TRP A 86 9.68 17.37 0.10
C TRP A 86 10.11 18.20 -1.10
N THR A 87 9.23 19.03 -1.62
CA THR A 87 9.60 20.21 -2.40
C THR A 87 10.33 21.19 -1.53
N THR A 88 11.07 22.13 -2.12
CA THR A 88 11.77 23.21 -1.36
C THR A 88 10.83 23.95 -0.40
N ALA A 89 9.59 24.23 -0.82
CA ALA A 89 8.62 24.94 0.02
C ALA A 89 8.15 24.08 1.22
N GLU A 90 7.85 22.80 0.99
CA GLU A 90 7.47 21.86 2.05
C GLU A 90 8.64 21.63 3.02
N PHE A 91 9.85 21.46 2.50
CA PHE A 91 11.05 21.29 3.31
C PHE A 91 11.37 22.54 4.15
N SER A 92 11.15 23.72 3.59
CA SER A 92 11.27 24.98 4.34
C SER A 92 10.29 25.01 5.52
N THR A 93 9.05 24.63 5.30
CA THR A 93 8.01 24.60 6.34
C THR A 93 8.32 23.55 7.41
N TRP A 94 8.70 22.33 6.99
CA TRP A 94 9.01 21.23 7.88
C TRP A 94 10.27 21.49 8.72
N SER A 95 11.31 22.03 8.11
CA SER A 95 12.60 22.26 8.80
C SER A 95 12.60 23.46 9.74
N LYS A 96 11.77 24.47 9.47
CA LYS A 96 11.78 25.74 10.22
C LYS A 96 11.70 25.59 11.75
N PRO A 97 10.86 24.77 12.35
CA PRO A 97 10.80 24.59 13.81
C PRO A 97 12.11 24.07 14.43
N TRP A 98 12.91 23.31 13.69
CA TRP A 98 14.21 22.81 14.14
C TRP A 98 15.25 23.92 14.15
N PHE A 99 15.24 24.77 13.11
CA PHE A 99 16.10 25.94 13.01
C PHE A 99 15.76 26.98 14.07
N ASP A 100 14.48 27.26 14.31
CA ASP A 100 14.03 28.22 15.34
C ASP A 100 14.45 27.78 16.74
N LYS A 101 14.47 26.46 17.03
CA LYS A 101 14.94 25.88 18.28
C LYS A 101 16.45 25.69 18.38
N LYS A 102 17.20 26.03 17.33
CA LYS A 102 18.65 25.77 17.19
C LYS A 102 19.04 24.30 17.42
N LYS A 103 18.15 23.40 17.05
CA LYS A 103 18.33 21.92 17.10
C LYS A 103 18.49 21.37 15.68
N THR A 104 19.42 21.96 14.94
CA THR A 104 19.70 21.60 13.56
C THR A 104 20.74 20.50 13.47
N TRP A 105 20.99 20.03 12.27
CA TRP A 105 21.97 18.97 11.95
C TRP A 105 23.30 19.59 11.57
N ASN A 106 24.39 18.91 11.95
CA ASN A 106 25.74 19.26 11.60
C ASN A 106 26.37 18.10 10.81
N PHE A 107 26.43 18.23 9.51
CA PHE A 107 27.00 17.24 8.61
C PHE A 107 28.39 17.68 8.19
N LYS A 108 29.38 16.77 8.30
CA LYS A 108 30.76 17.03 7.89
C LYS A 108 31.13 16.10 6.76
N ALA A 109 31.50 16.66 5.62
CA ALA A 109 31.96 15.86 4.49
C ALA A 109 33.28 15.13 4.86
N ILE A 110 33.28 13.80 4.68
CA ILE A 110 34.45 12.93 4.76
C ILE A 110 35.12 12.88 3.38
N THR A 111 34.31 12.62 2.35
CA THR A 111 34.72 12.62 0.95
C THR A 111 33.61 13.22 0.10
N ARG A 112 33.96 13.83 -1.04
CA ARG A 112 32.99 14.31 -2.02
C ARG A 112 33.55 14.18 -3.43
N ASN A 113 32.71 13.68 -4.34
CA ASN A 113 33.01 13.63 -5.77
C ASN A 113 32.02 14.51 -6.51
N ILE A 114 32.49 15.40 -7.35
CA ILE A 114 31.67 16.34 -8.13
C ILE A 114 31.93 16.11 -9.60
N HIS A 115 30.88 16.04 -10.38
CA HIS A 115 30.90 15.94 -11.84
C HIS A 115 30.16 17.15 -12.41
N ILE A 116 30.80 17.86 -13.36
CA ILE A 116 30.22 19.01 -14.03
C ILE A 116 29.98 18.63 -15.48
N GLU A 117 28.75 18.87 -15.97
CA GLU A 117 28.43 18.61 -17.36
C GLU A 117 29.20 19.58 -18.31
N PRO A 118 29.40 19.22 -19.60
CA PRO A 118 30.25 20.00 -20.50
C PRO A 118 29.87 21.47 -20.67
N HIS A 119 28.59 21.83 -20.53
CA HIS A 119 28.11 23.21 -20.67
C HIS A 119 28.14 23.99 -19.34
N ALA A 120 28.56 23.36 -18.24
CA ALA A 120 28.69 23.94 -16.91
C ALA A 120 27.43 24.67 -16.37
N VAL A 121 26.23 24.13 -16.71
CA VAL A 121 24.94 24.59 -16.18
C VAL A 121 24.30 23.57 -15.22
N THR A 122 24.76 22.31 -15.27
CA THR A 122 24.37 21.23 -14.36
C THR A 122 25.61 20.54 -13.81
N ALA A 123 25.56 20.18 -12.54
CA ALA A 123 26.54 19.33 -11.90
C ALA A 123 25.84 18.35 -10.97
N TRP A 124 26.44 17.19 -10.70
CA TRP A 124 25.99 16.26 -9.70
C TRP A 124 27.14 15.85 -8.80
N PHE A 125 26.80 15.44 -7.61
CA PHE A 125 27.79 15.03 -6.62
C PHE A 125 27.27 13.88 -5.75
N ASP A 126 28.23 13.15 -5.20
CA ASP A 126 28.02 12.27 -4.06
C ASP A 126 29.05 12.60 -2.97
N GLU A 127 28.66 12.36 -1.73
CA GLU A 127 29.51 12.60 -0.57
C GLU A 127 29.29 11.57 0.53
N LEU A 128 30.31 11.27 1.29
CA LEU A 128 30.17 10.61 2.59
C LEU A 128 30.24 11.66 3.68
N LEU A 129 29.32 11.59 4.61
CA LEU A 129 29.14 12.55 5.68
C LEU A 129 29.26 11.86 7.05
N ASP A 130 29.99 12.51 7.96
CA ASP A 130 29.90 12.23 9.39
C ASP A 130 28.70 12.99 9.96
N THR A 131 27.76 12.25 10.54
CA THR A 131 26.49 12.80 11.05
C THR A 131 26.18 12.20 12.42
N HIS A 132 25.18 12.77 13.11
CA HIS A 132 24.66 12.19 14.36
C HIS A 132 24.00 10.78 14.18
N MET A 133 23.69 10.39 12.93
CA MET A 133 23.16 9.05 12.57
C MET A 133 24.28 8.08 12.17
N GLY A 134 25.56 8.45 12.33
CA GLY A 134 26.71 7.73 11.80
C GLY A 134 27.06 8.18 10.39
N ILE A 135 27.71 7.29 9.61
CA ILE A 135 28.10 7.62 8.24
C ILE A 135 26.90 7.59 7.33
N CYS A 136 26.62 8.72 6.69
CA CYS A 136 25.57 8.86 5.69
C CYS A 136 26.18 9.10 4.29
N ARG A 137 25.43 8.75 3.26
CA ARG A 137 25.68 9.16 1.89
C ARG A 137 24.73 10.30 1.52
N GLY A 138 25.31 11.44 1.13
CA GLY A 138 24.60 12.49 0.45
C GLY A 138 24.80 12.38 -1.06
N SER A 139 23.80 12.70 -1.87
CA SER A 139 23.98 12.94 -3.29
C SER A 139 23.04 14.03 -3.76
N GLY A 140 23.46 14.80 -4.76
CA GLY A 140 22.66 15.92 -5.22
C GLY A 140 22.94 16.33 -6.64
N VAL A 141 21.99 17.11 -7.16
CA VAL A 141 22.08 17.77 -8.47
C VAL A 141 22.11 19.27 -8.22
N LEU A 142 23.07 19.93 -8.84
CA LEU A 142 23.23 21.39 -8.84
C LEU A 142 22.82 21.93 -10.20
N GLN A 143 22.10 23.02 -10.22
CA GLN A 143 21.77 23.79 -11.42
C GLN A 143 22.24 25.23 -11.29
N LYS A 144 22.74 25.80 -12.39
CA LYS A 144 23.11 27.19 -12.45
C LYS A 144 21.90 28.02 -12.86
N LYS A 145 21.42 28.87 -11.94
CA LYS A 145 20.28 29.78 -12.14
C LYS A 145 20.81 31.21 -11.96
N ASP A 146 20.61 32.07 -12.94
CA ASP A 146 21.05 33.46 -12.93
C ASP A 146 22.54 33.64 -12.56
N GLY A 147 23.38 32.76 -13.10
CA GLY A 147 24.82 32.74 -12.86
C GLY A 147 25.26 32.11 -11.53
N GLN A 148 24.33 31.74 -10.64
CA GLN A 148 24.61 31.16 -9.32
C GLN A 148 24.22 29.66 -9.28
N TRP A 149 25.01 28.86 -8.58
CA TRP A 149 24.70 27.47 -8.33
C TRP A 149 23.63 27.32 -7.26
N LYS A 150 22.68 26.43 -7.50
CA LYS A 150 21.59 26.08 -6.59
C LYS A 150 21.44 24.55 -6.54
N ILE A 151 20.97 24.03 -5.41
CA ILE A 151 20.64 22.62 -5.24
C ILE A 151 19.25 22.36 -5.82
N ALA A 152 19.18 21.57 -6.90
CA ALA A 152 17.92 21.16 -7.51
C ALA A 152 17.36 19.86 -6.90
N GLN A 153 18.25 18.99 -6.43
CA GLN A 153 17.87 17.77 -5.71
C GLN A 153 18.96 17.44 -4.70
N TYR A 154 18.53 16.94 -3.54
CA TYR A 154 19.43 16.34 -2.55
C TYR A 154 18.79 15.08 -1.96
N VAL A 155 19.58 14.05 -1.78
CA VAL A 155 19.18 12.77 -1.15
C VAL A 155 20.18 12.48 -0.02
N LEU A 156 19.66 12.12 1.15
CA LEU A 156 20.46 11.69 2.29
C LEU A 156 20.05 10.28 2.68
N SER A 157 21.01 9.38 2.87
CA SER A 157 20.77 8.00 3.31
C SER A 157 21.85 7.53 4.28
N PRO A 158 21.52 6.87 5.40
CA PRO A 158 22.50 6.15 6.21
C PRO A 158 23.18 5.06 5.37
N THR A 159 24.48 4.85 5.60
CA THR A 159 25.21 3.75 4.97
C THR A 159 25.17 2.52 5.88
N VAL A 160 24.75 1.38 5.30
CA VAL A 160 24.74 0.10 6.02
C VAL A 160 25.88 -0.79 5.48
N PRO A 161 26.81 -1.25 6.33
CA PRO A 161 27.81 -2.23 5.91
C PRO A 161 27.17 -3.51 5.37
N ASN A 162 27.67 -4.04 4.27
CA ASN A 162 27.09 -5.21 3.60
C ASN A 162 26.93 -6.43 4.51
N ASN A 163 27.88 -6.65 5.44
CA ASN A 163 27.82 -7.73 6.42
C ASN A 163 26.73 -7.56 7.49
N LEU A 164 26.15 -6.35 7.64
CA LEU A 164 25.04 -6.06 8.55
C LEU A 164 23.71 -5.94 7.81
N MET A 165 23.70 -6.00 6.48
CA MET A 165 22.50 -5.78 5.68
C MET A 165 21.36 -6.75 6.05
N HIS A 166 21.69 -8.02 6.35
CA HIS A 166 20.71 -9.01 6.79
C HIS A 166 19.99 -8.58 8.09
N GLN A 167 20.70 -7.94 9.03
CA GLN A 167 20.11 -7.47 10.28
C GLN A 167 19.12 -6.33 10.02
N VAL A 168 19.41 -5.46 9.05
CA VAL A 168 18.53 -4.36 8.66
C VAL A 168 17.32 -4.88 7.89
N THR A 169 17.51 -5.84 6.99
CA THR A 169 16.42 -6.44 6.20
C THR A 169 15.51 -7.34 7.05
N ASP A 170 16.09 -7.99 8.09
CA ASP A 170 15.33 -8.79 9.06
C ASP A 170 14.62 -7.92 10.12
N MET A 171 15.06 -6.68 10.30
CA MET A 171 14.28 -5.66 11.03
C MET A 171 13.05 -5.28 10.20
N LYS A 172 12.04 -6.17 10.18
CA LYS A 172 10.67 -5.77 9.86
C LYS A 172 10.23 -4.84 10.97
N SER A 173 10.62 -3.58 10.89
CA SER A 173 10.17 -2.58 11.86
C SER A 173 8.64 -2.48 11.78
N ILE A 174 7.99 -2.20 12.89
CA ILE A 174 6.55 -1.90 12.93
C ILE A 174 6.24 -0.75 11.96
N GLU A 175 7.17 0.19 11.81
CA GLU A 175 7.09 1.35 10.91
C GLU A 175 7.13 0.95 9.44
N ASP A 176 8.02 0.02 9.03
CA ASP A 176 8.06 -0.51 7.66
C ASP A 176 6.77 -1.23 7.30
N THR A 177 6.19 -1.97 8.26
CA THR A 177 4.90 -2.63 8.07
C THR A 177 3.78 -1.60 7.92
N ALA A 178 3.76 -0.56 8.74
CA ALA A 178 2.74 0.49 8.68
C ALA A 178 2.81 1.26 7.35
N LEU A 179 4.01 1.61 6.89
CA LEU A 179 4.23 2.26 5.60
C LEU A 179 3.83 1.35 4.44
N MET A 180 4.23 0.08 4.47
CA MET A 180 3.86 -0.92 3.46
C MET A 180 2.34 -1.02 3.32
N LEU A 181 1.63 -1.13 4.45
CA LEU A 181 0.18 -1.23 4.46
C LEU A 181 -0.47 0.06 3.93
N LYS A 182 0.05 1.24 4.33
CA LYS A 182 -0.41 2.53 3.78
C LYS A 182 -0.28 2.58 2.26
N LEU A 183 0.88 2.18 1.71
CA LEU A 183 1.13 2.17 0.27
C LEU A 183 0.19 1.22 -0.50
N ILE A 184 -0.25 0.11 0.12
CA ILE A 184 -1.27 -0.77 -0.48
C ILE A 184 -2.60 -0.01 -0.63
N PHE A 185 -3.09 0.64 0.43
CA PHE A 185 -4.32 1.43 0.36
C PHE A 185 -4.21 2.58 -0.64
N ASP A 186 -3.08 3.29 -0.66
CA ASP A 186 -2.82 4.39 -1.59
C ASP A 186 -2.84 3.94 -3.06
N ARG A 187 -2.22 2.80 -3.38
CA ARG A 187 -2.16 2.23 -4.73
C ARG A 187 -3.56 1.90 -5.28
N HIS A 188 -4.45 1.46 -4.42
CA HIS A 188 -5.83 1.17 -4.77
C HIS A 188 -6.75 2.41 -4.70
N ASN A 189 -6.21 3.61 -4.47
CA ASN A 189 -6.95 4.86 -4.29
C ASN A 189 -8.02 4.77 -3.19
N MET A 190 -7.70 4.10 -2.07
CA MET A 190 -8.60 3.87 -0.95
C MET A 190 -8.03 4.47 0.33
N ASN A 191 -8.95 4.95 1.20
CA ASN A 191 -8.75 5.13 2.63
C ASN A 191 -9.33 3.91 3.36
N GLY A 192 -9.10 3.83 4.66
CA GLY A 192 -9.74 2.81 5.49
C GLY A 192 -8.79 2.11 6.44
N THR A 193 -9.15 0.91 6.83
CA THR A 193 -8.41 0.13 7.82
C THR A 193 -8.47 -1.37 7.51
N ILE A 194 -7.50 -2.09 8.01
CA ILE A 194 -7.54 -3.55 8.13
C ILE A 194 -6.99 -3.94 9.50
N VAL A 195 -7.62 -4.91 10.14
CA VAL A 195 -7.09 -5.62 11.29
C VAL A 195 -6.98 -7.10 10.95
N VAL A 196 -5.82 -7.68 11.27
CA VAL A 196 -5.52 -9.11 11.11
C VAL A 196 -5.06 -9.65 12.47
N LEU A 197 -5.69 -10.72 12.93
CA LEU A 197 -5.27 -11.47 14.11
C LEU A 197 -4.59 -12.77 13.68
N ASP A 198 -3.32 -12.90 13.98
CA ASP A 198 -2.58 -14.16 13.94
C ASP A 198 -3.01 -15.01 15.15
N ALA A 199 -3.80 -16.06 14.91
CA ALA A 199 -4.39 -16.85 16.00
C ALA A 199 -3.34 -17.62 16.80
N LYS A 200 -2.29 -18.12 16.16
CA LYS A 200 -1.22 -18.89 16.82
C LYS A 200 -0.41 -18.05 17.79
N ASN A 201 -0.08 -16.82 17.39
CA ASN A 201 0.77 -15.92 18.17
C ASN A 201 -0.05 -14.92 18.99
N ASN A 202 -1.38 -14.94 18.88
CA ASN A 202 -2.31 -13.98 19.46
C ASN A 202 -1.88 -12.51 19.22
N ARG A 203 -1.44 -12.21 18.00
CA ARG A 203 -0.89 -10.91 17.63
C ARG A 203 -1.78 -10.21 16.61
N TYR A 204 -2.16 -8.97 16.94
CA TYR A 204 -2.87 -8.07 16.04
C TYR A 204 -1.87 -7.28 15.20
N SER A 205 -2.17 -7.14 13.93
CA SER A 205 -1.42 -6.32 12.97
C SER A 205 -2.40 -5.66 12.00
N GLY A 206 -2.05 -4.53 11.42
CA GLY A 206 -2.90 -3.91 10.41
C GLY A 206 -2.60 -2.44 10.17
N HIS A 207 -3.54 -1.78 9.49
CA HIS A 207 -3.45 -0.39 9.06
C HIS A 207 -4.47 0.46 9.81
N GLN A 208 -4.12 1.71 10.15
CA GLN A 208 -4.99 2.69 10.82
C GLN A 208 -5.69 2.13 12.07
N PRO A 209 -4.96 1.73 13.12
CA PRO A 209 -5.54 1.15 14.34
C PRO A 209 -6.58 2.05 15.03
N ALA A 210 -6.47 3.37 14.87
CA ALA A 210 -7.44 4.33 15.41
C ALA A 210 -8.87 4.12 14.88
N LEU A 211 -9.03 3.43 13.73
CA LEU A 211 -10.33 3.12 13.14
C LEU A 211 -10.88 1.75 13.56
N TRP A 212 -10.11 0.93 14.28
CA TRP A 212 -10.54 -0.43 14.65
C TRP A 212 -11.77 -0.48 15.54
N ASP A 213 -11.96 0.55 16.35
CA ASP A 213 -13.13 0.71 17.23
C ASP A 213 -14.15 1.72 16.71
N SER A 214 -13.99 2.20 15.47
CA SER A 214 -14.97 3.08 14.83
C SER A 214 -16.14 2.28 14.25
N GLY A 215 -17.37 2.74 14.49
CA GLY A 215 -18.59 2.04 14.10
C GLY A 215 -19.08 2.39 12.69
N TYR A 216 -19.36 1.37 11.88
CA TYR A 216 -19.87 1.50 10.50
C TYR A 216 -21.09 0.61 10.29
N LEU A 217 -21.93 0.90 9.27
CA LEU A 217 -23.00 -0.01 8.88
C LEU A 217 -22.44 -1.36 8.47
N PRO A 218 -22.96 -2.49 8.98
CA PRO A 218 -22.47 -3.82 8.63
C PRO A 218 -22.73 -4.19 7.17
N ALA A 219 -23.77 -3.65 6.56
CA ALA A 219 -24.17 -3.97 5.21
C ALA A 219 -24.27 -5.49 4.98
N SER A 220 -23.80 -6.00 3.86
CA SER A 220 -23.90 -7.42 3.54
C SER A 220 -23.02 -8.35 4.37
N THR A 221 -22.16 -7.85 5.27
CA THR A 221 -21.46 -8.72 6.23
C THR A 221 -22.44 -9.29 7.26
N PHE A 222 -23.52 -8.56 7.55
CA PHE A 222 -24.62 -9.03 8.40
C PHE A 222 -25.26 -10.33 7.93
N LYS A 223 -25.16 -10.67 6.65
CA LYS A 223 -25.67 -11.93 6.12
C LYS A 223 -25.12 -13.18 6.82
N ILE A 224 -23.95 -13.07 7.47
CA ILE A 224 -23.38 -14.16 8.29
C ILE A 224 -24.28 -14.38 9.52
N ALA A 225 -24.53 -13.35 10.30
CA ALA A 225 -25.40 -13.40 11.49
C ALA A 225 -26.85 -13.76 11.12
N ASN A 226 -27.36 -13.17 10.03
CA ASN A 226 -28.71 -13.45 9.53
C ASN A 226 -28.87 -14.93 9.10
N SER A 227 -27.84 -15.52 8.44
CA SER A 227 -27.85 -16.97 8.10
C SER A 227 -27.84 -17.85 9.35
N LEU A 228 -27.01 -17.50 10.36
CA LEU A 228 -26.98 -18.23 11.63
C LEU A 228 -28.34 -18.19 12.33
N ALA A 229 -28.93 -17.00 12.46
CA ALA A 229 -30.24 -16.83 13.08
C ALA A 229 -31.34 -17.54 12.29
N GLY A 230 -31.29 -17.50 10.95
CA GLY A 230 -32.26 -18.17 10.08
C GLY A 230 -32.22 -19.69 10.19
N LEU A 231 -31.03 -20.28 10.20
CA LEU A 231 -30.83 -21.72 10.37
C LEU A 231 -31.19 -22.19 11.79
N GLU A 232 -30.76 -21.43 12.80
CA GLU A 232 -31.01 -21.76 14.21
C GLU A 232 -32.49 -21.66 14.57
N SER A 233 -33.20 -20.68 14.01
CA SER A 233 -34.64 -20.54 14.22
C SER A 233 -35.50 -21.51 13.40
N GLY A 234 -34.91 -22.25 12.47
CA GLY A 234 -35.61 -23.18 11.57
C GLY A 234 -36.47 -22.47 10.50
N VAL A 235 -36.38 -21.15 10.32
CA VAL A 235 -37.13 -20.44 9.25
C VAL A 235 -36.56 -20.70 7.86
N ILE A 236 -35.29 -21.12 7.80
CA ILE A 236 -34.64 -21.72 6.63
C ILE A 236 -33.79 -22.91 7.06
N ASP A 237 -33.50 -23.80 6.11
CA ASP A 237 -32.53 -24.87 6.22
C ASP A 237 -31.50 -24.84 5.09
N THR A 238 -30.61 -25.81 5.04
CA THR A 238 -29.53 -25.86 4.02
C THR A 238 -30.06 -26.16 2.61
N SER A 239 -31.27 -26.68 2.48
CA SER A 239 -31.94 -26.97 1.22
C SER A 239 -32.87 -25.85 0.75
N TYR A 240 -32.99 -24.78 1.56
CA TYR A 240 -33.89 -23.66 1.28
C TYR A 240 -33.59 -22.97 -0.04
N ILE A 241 -34.66 -22.79 -0.83
CA ILE A 241 -34.59 -22.10 -2.13
C ILE A 241 -35.40 -20.83 -2.05
N PHE A 242 -34.72 -19.71 -2.21
CA PHE A 242 -35.34 -18.40 -2.38
C PHE A 242 -36.01 -18.31 -3.75
N LYS A 243 -37.32 -18.34 -3.80
CA LYS A 243 -38.08 -18.28 -5.04
C LYS A 243 -38.08 -16.87 -5.60
N TRP A 244 -37.76 -16.72 -6.89
CA TRP A 244 -37.91 -15.47 -7.60
C TRP A 244 -39.38 -15.27 -7.99
N ASN A 245 -39.90 -14.11 -7.69
CA ASN A 245 -41.29 -13.77 -7.92
C ASN A 245 -41.55 -13.15 -9.32
N GLY A 246 -40.56 -13.21 -10.26
CA GLY A 246 -40.71 -12.65 -11.60
C GLY A 246 -40.45 -11.13 -11.69
N VAL A 247 -40.31 -10.43 -10.57
CA VAL A 247 -40.06 -8.99 -10.55
C VAL A 247 -38.57 -8.73 -10.75
N LYS A 248 -38.20 -7.89 -11.75
CA LYS A 248 -36.83 -7.50 -12.02
C LYS A 248 -36.20 -6.80 -10.82
N ARG A 249 -35.05 -7.28 -10.37
CA ARG A 249 -34.32 -6.78 -9.22
C ARG A 249 -33.17 -5.86 -9.64
N ARG A 250 -32.54 -5.19 -8.67
CA ARG A 250 -31.41 -4.26 -8.90
C ARG A 250 -30.25 -4.92 -9.65
N LEU A 251 -29.96 -6.19 -9.35
CA LEU A 251 -28.86 -6.93 -9.99
C LEU A 251 -29.40 -8.15 -10.72
N PRO A 252 -29.08 -8.35 -12.00
CA PRO A 252 -29.61 -9.46 -12.82
C PRO A 252 -29.34 -10.85 -12.21
N GLN A 253 -28.25 -11.02 -11.47
CA GLN A 253 -27.91 -12.28 -10.81
C GLN A 253 -28.90 -12.67 -9.69
N TRP A 254 -29.80 -11.78 -9.29
CA TRP A 254 -30.86 -12.04 -8.33
C TRP A 254 -32.20 -12.43 -9.00
N ASP A 255 -32.30 -12.32 -10.33
CA ASP A 255 -33.52 -12.57 -11.11
C ASP A 255 -33.67 -14.06 -11.45
N LYS A 256 -33.58 -14.91 -10.45
CA LYS A 256 -33.76 -16.37 -10.51
C LYS A 256 -33.93 -16.97 -9.12
N ASP A 257 -34.37 -18.23 -9.07
CA ASP A 257 -34.34 -19.02 -7.86
C ASP A 257 -32.89 -19.19 -7.37
N LEU A 258 -32.66 -19.06 -6.08
CA LEU A 258 -31.34 -19.13 -5.47
C LEU A 258 -31.35 -20.05 -4.26
N THR A 259 -30.40 -20.97 -4.17
CA THR A 259 -30.08 -21.68 -2.94
C THR A 259 -29.48 -20.74 -1.89
N LEU A 260 -29.44 -21.14 -0.62
CA LEU A 260 -28.78 -20.35 0.44
C LEU A 260 -27.33 -20.00 0.08
N ARG A 261 -26.56 -20.96 -0.45
CA ARG A 261 -25.17 -20.74 -0.89
C ARG A 261 -25.08 -19.70 -2.01
N GLU A 262 -25.94 -19.81 -3.02
CA GLU A 262 -25.95 -18.87 -4.14
C GLU A 262 -26.35 -17.46 -3.68
N ALA A 263 -27.43 -17.35 -2.88
CA ALA A 263 -27.89 -16.09 -2.32
C ALA A 263 -26.82 -15.37 -1.48
N PHE A 264 -26.07 -16.14 -0.69
CA PHE A 264 -24.92 -15.63 0.09
C PHE A 264 -23.82 -15.14 -0.84
N ARG A 265 -23.41 -15.95 -1.82
CA ARG A 265 -22.33 -15.65 -2.78
C ARG A 265 -22.61 -14.40 -3.61
N VAL A 266 -23.82 -14.29 -4.19
CA VAL A 266 -24.23 -13.12 -4.98
C VAL A 266 -24.73 -11.96 -4.13
N SER A 267 -24.66 -12.11 -2.81
CA SER A 267 -25.08 -11.10 -1.83
C SER A 267 -26.54 -10.62 -2.04
N CYS A 268 -27.46 -11.54 -2.34
CA CYS A 268 -28.87 -11.26 -2.63
C CYS A 268 -29.53 -10.53 -1.46
N VAL A 269 -29.78 -9.23 -1.60
CA VAL A 269 -30.44 -8.44 -0.54
C VAL A 269 -31.88 -8.88 -0.33
N PRO A 270 -32.76 -9.01 -1.37
CA PRO A 270 -34.14 -9.43 -1.17
C PRO A 270 -34.27 -10.81 -0.49
N CYS A 271 -33.33 -11.74 -0.76
CA CYS A 271 -33.32 -13.06 -0.11
C CYS A 271 -33.12 -12.91 1.40
N TYR A 272 -32.19 -12.09 1.82
CA TYR A 272 -31.85 -11.90 3.24
C TYR A 272 -32.86 -11.00 3.97
N GLN A 273 -33.54 -10.12 3.26
CA GLN A 273 -34.73 -9.41 3.76
C GLN A 273 -35.88 -10.38 4.05
N GLU A 274 -36.09 -11.37 3.19
CA GLU A 274 -37.07 -12.46 3.42
C GLU A 274 -36.72 -13.25 4.69
N VAL A 275 -35.45 -13.65 4.87
CA VAL A 275 -35.02 -14.37 6.09
C VAL A 275 -35.28 -13.53 7.34
N ALA A 276 -34.88 -12.25 7.32
CA ALA A 276 -35.07 -11.38 8.47
C ALA A 276 -36.55 -11.16 8.83
N ARG A 277 -37.44 -10.98 7.82
CA ARG A 277 -38.89 -10.93 8.06
C ARG A 277 -39.45 -12.20 8.64
N LYS A 278 -39.00 -13.41 8.19
CA LYS A 278 -39.41 -14.69 8.73
C LYS A 278 -38.94 -14.90 10.18
N ILE A 279 -37.75 -14.39 10.54
CA ILE A 279 -37.26 -14.42 11.91
C ILE A 279 -38.11 -13.49 12.78
N GLY A 280 -38.40 -12.26 12.33
CA GLY A 280 -39.06 -11.20 13.08
C GLY A 280 -38.13 -10.47 14.05
N SER A 281 -38.51 -9.27 14.47
CA SER A 281 -37.66 -8.37 15.25
C SER A 281 -37.29 -8.93 16.62
N GLU A 282 -38.23 -9.45 17.36
CA GLU A 282 -38.00 -10.00 18.72
C GLU A 282 -36.97 -11.16 18.71
N ARG A 283 -37.16 -12.14 17.82
CA ARG A 283 -36.22 -13.27 17.71
C ARG A 283 -34.86 -12.81 17.16
N MET A 284 -34.86 -11.84 16.23
CA MET A 284 -33.62 -11.29 15.71
C MET A 284 -32.80 -10.64 16.83
N ILE A 285 -33.41 -9.79 17.66
CA ILE A 285 -32.75 -9.18 18.84
C ILE A 285 -32.19 -10.28 19.75
N SER A 286 -33.01 -11.29 20.11
CA SER A 286 -32.56 -12.39 20.95
C SER A 286 -31.37 -13.15 20.38
N TYR A 287 -31.31 -13.39 19.05
CA TYR A 287 -30.16 -14.05 18.42
C TYR A 287 -28.93 -13.15 18.37
N LEU A 288 -29.09 -11.84 18.13
CA LEU A 288 -27.98 -10.89 18.16
C LEU A 288 -27.36 -10.79 19.54
N ASP A 289 -28.16 -10.74 20.58
CA ASP A 289 -27.72 -10.73 21.98
C ASP A 289 -26.98 -12.05 22.33
N LYS A 290 -27.55 -13.19 21.98
CA LYS A 290 -26.90 -14.49 22.16
C LYS A 290 -25.56 -14.57 21.45
N MET A 291 -25.48 -14.14 20.21
CA MET A 291 -24.26 -14.13 19.43
C MET A 291 -23.27 -13.02 19.87
N GLN A 292 -23.68 -12.13 20.78
CA GLN A 292 -22.93 -10.93 21.14
C GLN A 292 -22.50 -10.14 19.89
N TYR A 293 -23.48 -9.87 19.01
CA TYR A 293 -23.30 -9.08 17.81
C TYR A 293 -23.89 -7.68 18.06
N PRO A 294 -23.11 -6.75 18.62
CA PRO A 294 -23.63 -5.52 19.20
C PRO A 294 -23.93 -4.44 18.16
N GLY A 295 -24.56 -3.36 18.61
CA GLY A 295 -24.72 -2.12 17.87
C GLY A 295 -25.78 -2.16 16.77
N MET A 296 -26.69 -3.13 16.80
CA MET A 296 -27.78 -3.26 15.84
C MET A 296 -29.03 -2.56 16.38
N ASP A 297 -29.60 -1.68 15.56
CA ASP A 297 -30.81 -0.90 15.85
C ASP A 297 -32.01 -1.57 15.20
N VAL A 298 -32.55 -2.60 15.87
CA VAL A 298 -33.61 -3.50 15.32
C VAL A 298 -34.96 -3.13 15.88
N HIS A 299 -35.93 -2.86 14.97
CA HIS A 299 -37.33 -2.58 15.28
C HIS A 299 -38.24 -3.31 14.29
N PRO A 300 -39.54 -3.51 14.60
CA PRO A 300 -40.48 -4.11 13.65
C PRO A 300 -40.50 -3.43 12.28
N GLU A 301 -40.39 -2.09 12.27
CA GLU A 301 -40.48 -1.27 11.06
C GLU A 301 -39.23 -1.34 10.17
N ASN A 302 -38.07 -1.73 10.73
CA ASN A 302 -36.81 -1.79 10.00
C ASN A 302 -36.19 -3.17 9.92
N ILE A 303 -36.93 -4.22 10.29
CA ILE A 303 -36.39 -5.60 10.43
C ILE A 303 -35.67 -6.10 9.18
N ASP A 304 -35.98 -5.63 8.01
CA ASP A 304 -35.37 -6.03 6.74
C ASP A 304 -34.42 -5.00 6.15
N LEU A 305 -34.15 -3.90 6.91
CA LEU A 305 -33.31 -2.77 6.47
C LEU A 305 -32.21 -2.38 7.47
N PHE A 306 -32.36 -2.69 8.76
CA PHE A 306 -31.52 -2.16 9.84
C PHE A 306 -30.00 -2.35 9.64
N TRP A 307 -29.57 -3.34 8.85
CA TRP A 307 -28.16 -3.56 8.54
C TRP A 307 -27.68 -2.85 7.26
N LEU A 308 -28.61 -2.32 6.46
CA LEU A 308 -28.34 -1.64 5.19
C LEU A 308 -28.34 -0.13 5.36
N GLU A 309 -29.15 0.36 6.27
CA GLU A 309 -29.33 1.80 6.53
C GLU A 309 -29.67 2.06 8.00
N GLY A 310 -29.83 3.32 8.39
CA GLY A 310 -30.22 3.69 9.75
C GLY A 310 -29.03 3.78 10.72
N LYS A 311 -29.27 3.41 12.01
CA LYS A 311 -28.37 3.67 13.12
C LYS A 311 -27.46 2.50 13.49
N SER A 312 -27.69 1.31 12.95
CA SER A 312 -26.84 0.14 13.24
C SER A 312 -25.36 0.40 12.98
N ARG A 313 -24.50 0.01 13.90
CA ARG A 313 -23.05 0.19 13.79
C ARG A 313 -22.33 -1.03 14.35
N ILE A 314 -21.25 -1.41 13.67
CA ILE A 314 -20.31 -2.44 14.13
C ILE A 314 -18.89 -1.99 13.80
N THR A 315 -17.96 -2.30 14.68
CA THR A 315 -16.55 -1.93 14.49
C THR A 315 -15.75 -3.05 13.81
N PRO A 316 -14.61 -2.75 13.18
CA PRO A 316 -13.68 -3.77 12.69
C PRO A 316 -13.31 -4.83 13.74
N MET A 317 -13.03 -4.40 14.97
CA MET A 317 -12.71 -5.32 16.08
C MET A 317 -13.89 -6.23 16.45
N GLN A 318 -15.11 -5.69 16.51
CA GLN A 318 -16.32 -6.49 16.77
C GLN A 318 -16.61 -7.49 15.65
N GLN A 319 -16.40 -7.10 14.39
CA GLN A 319 -16.50 -8.01 13.24
C GLN A 319 -15.47 -9.14 13.34
N LEU A 320 -14.23 -8.81 13.66
CA LEU A 320 -13.15 -9.79 13.79
C LEU A 320 -13.43 -10.77 14.95
N ASP A 321 -13.86 -10.28 16.11
CA ASP A 321 -14.22 -11.13 17.25
C ASP A 321 -15.38 -12.08 16.91
N PHE A 322 -16.43 -11.58 16.27
CA PHE A 322 -17.55 -12.38 15.82
C PHE A 322 -17.12 -13.50 14.86
N ILE A 323 -16.28 -13.19 13.86
CA ILE A 323 -15.74 -14.15 12.89
C ILE A 323 -14.86 -15.19 13.58
N LYS A 324 -14.04 -14.78 14.55
CA LYS A 324 -13.21 -15.70 15.35
C LYS A 324 -14.08 -16.68 16.12
N ARG A 325 -15.09 -16.20 16.84
CA ARG A 325 -16.01 -17.06 17.61
C ARG A 325 -16.83 -18.00 16.70
N LEU A 326 -17.19 -17.56 15.50
CA LEU A 326 -17.83 -18.41 14.50
C LEU A 326 -16.89 -19.52 14.02
N TYR A 327 -15.66 -19.19 13.67
CA TYR A 327 -14.67 -20.18 13.23
C TYR A 327 -14.41 -21.23 14.30
N GLU A 328 -14.19 -20.80 15.53
CA GLU A 328 -13.90 -21.64 16.71
C GLU A 328 -15.13 -22.38 17.24
N GLU A 329 -16.32 -22.23 16.62
CA GLU A 329 -17.60 -22.79 17.04
C GLU A 329 -17.98 -22.42 18.49
N LYS A 330 -17.60 -21.20 18.93
CA LYS A 330 -17.84 -20.67 20.29
C LYS A 330 -19.07 -19.75 20.38
N LEU A 331 -19.83 -19.59 19.31
CA LEU A 331 -21.10 -18.89 19.38
C LEU A 331 -22.15 -19.82 20.04
N PRO A 332 -23.11 -19.30 20.82
CA PRO A 332 -24.20 -20.09 21.41
C PRO A 332 -25.30 -20.37 20.37
N ILE A 333 -24.89 -21.00 19.28
CA ILE A 333 -25.66 -21.40 18.10
C ILE A 333 -25.33 -22.88 17.83
N SER A 334 -26.25 -23.64 17.30
CA SER A 334 -26.02 -25.06 17.02
C SER A 334 -24.77 -25.27 16.12
N PRO A 335 -23.95 -26.28 16.41
CA PRO A 335 -22.78 -26.59 15.59
C PRO A 335 -23.15 -26.87 14.12
N SER A 336 -24.32 -27.38 13.84
CA SER A 336 -24.82 -27.62 12.47
C SER A 336 -25.02 -26.30 11.71
N ALA A 337 -25.65 -25.31 12.34
CA ALA A 337 -25.81 -23.97 11.74
C ALA A 337 -24.48 -23.30 11.51
N MET A 338 -23.57 -23.33 12.50
CA MET A 338 -22.23 -22.75 12.34
C MET A 338 -21.43 -23.40 11.20
N ARG A 339 -21.39 -24.73 11.12
CA ARG A 339 -20.71 -25.44 10.02
C ARG A 339 -21.34 -25.13 8.65
N SER A 340 -22.66 -25.02 8.58
CA SER A 340 -23.38 -24.67 7.35
C SER A 340 -22.97 -23.28 6.88
N VAL A 341 -22.94 -22.28 7.78
CA VAL A 341 -22.52 -20.91 7.45
C VAL A 341 -21.05 -20.86 7.06
N LYS A 342 -20.16 -21.52 7.81
CA LYS A 342 -18.73 -21.61 7.45
C LYS A 342 -18.56 -22.19 6.04
N SER A 343 -19.34 -23.21 5.66
CA SER A 343 -19.25 -23.82 4.33
C SER A 343 -19.64 -22.89 3.19
N ILE A 344 -20.65 -22.03 3.39
CA ILE A 344 -21.07 -21.07 2.35
C ILE A 344 -20.17 -19.83 2.29
N MET A 345 -19.36 -19.58 3.31
CA MET A 345 -18.40 -18.48 3.37
C MET A 345 -17.12 -18.74 2.56
N VAL A 346 -16.84 -19.96 2.12
CA VAL A 346 -15.63 -20.27 1.35
C VAL A 346 -15.64 -19.48 0.05
N VAL A 347 -14.62 -18.63 -0.11
CA VAL A 347 -14.41 -17.76 -1.29
C VAL A 347 -13.42 -18.38 -2.25
N GLU A 348 -12.33 -18.97 -1.70
CA GLU A 348 -11.23 -19.52 -2.48
C GLU A 348 -10.55 -20.64 -1.70
N LYS A 349 -10.17 -21.70 -2.41
CA LYS A 349 -9.44 -22.82 -1.84
C LYS A 349 -8.29 -23.20 -2.77
N THR A 350 -7.08 -23.18 -2.25
CA THR A 350 -5.84 -23.58 -2.92
C THR A 350 -5.16 -24.70 -2.13
N PRO A 351 -4.09 -25.32 -2.62
CA PRO A 351 -3.28 -26.25 -1.83
C PRO A 351 -2.62 -25.60 -0.60
N GLN A 352 -2.39 -24.27 -0.60
CA GLN A 352 -1.70 -23.55 0.44
C GLN A 352 -2.63 -22.95 1.50
N TYR A 353 -3.83 -22.53 1.10
CA TYR A 353 -4.77 -21.87 2.00
C TYR A 353 -6.24 -22.05 1.60
N THR A 354 -7.13 -21.81 2.56
CA THR A 354 -8.56 -21.60 2.31
C THR A 354 -8.95 -20.22 2.82
N LEU A 355 -9.45 -19.37 1.92
CA LEU A 355 -10.02 -18.06 2.25
C LEU A 355 -11.53 -18.20 2.39
N SER A 356 -12.05 -17.81 3.54
CA SER A 356 -13.49 -17.70 3.81
C SER A 356 -13.83 -16.27 4.20
N GLY A 357 -14.94 -15.75 3.70
CA GLY A 357 -15.31 -14.38 4.05
C GLY A 357 -16.59 -13.89 3.41
N LYS A 358 -16.93 -12.65 3.74
CA LYS A 358 -18.09 -11.94 3.21
C LYS A 358 -17.75 -10.48 2.95
N THR A 359 -18.14 -10.00 1.77
CA THR A 359 -18.08 -8.57 1.41
C THR A 359 -19.32 -7.84 1.90
N GLY A 360 -19.15 -6.55 2.23
CA GLY A 360 -20.22 -5.59 2.46
C GLY A 360 -20.05 -4.34 1.60
N TRP A 361 -21.13 -3.63 1.34
CA TRP A 361 -21.12 -2.31 0.72
C TRP A 361 -22.29 -1.50 1.28
N ALA A 362 -21.99 -0.41 1.92
CA ALA A 362 -22.96 0.58 2.39
C ALA A 362 -22.68 1.94 1.75
N VAL A 363 -23.73 2.71 1.57
CA VAL A 363 -23.63 4.13 1.18
C VAL A 363 -24.29 4.95 2.28
N ARG A 364 -23.60 5.96 2.81
CA ARG A 364 -24.14 6.84 3.83
C ARG A 364 -23.69 8.27 3.60
N ASN A 365 -24.64 9.21 3.57
CA ASN A 365 -24.37 10.62 3.32
C ASN A 365 -23.52 10.84 2.05
N GLY A 366 -23.79 10.05 1.00
CA GLY A 366 -23.00 10.06 -0.24
C GLY A 366 -21.68 9.30 -0.19
N ASN A 367 -21.21 8.85 0.98
CA ASN A 367 -19.94 8.13 1.12
C ASN A 367 -20.12 6.61 1.01
N ASN A 368 -19.26 5.99 0.22
CA ASN A 368 -19.19 4.54 0.05
C ASN A 368 -18.27 3.92 1.08
N TYR A 369 -18.73 2.87 1.75
CA TYR A 369 -17.96 2.04 2.69
C TYR A 369 -18.00 0.60 2.26
N GLY A 370 -16.86 -0.04 2.20
CA GLY A 370 -16.73 -1.40 1.73
C GLY A 370 -16.06 -2.31 2.76
N TRP A 371 -16.68 -3.45 3.06
CA TRP A 371 -16.16 -4.47 3.95
C TRP A 371 -15.65 -5.69 3.22
N PHE A 372 -14.62 -6.32 3.78
CA PHE A 372 -14.34 -7.74 3.64
C PHE A 372 -13.94 -8.29 5.01
N ILE A 373 -14.72 -9.25 5.53
CA ILE A 373 -14.46 -9.89 6.81
C ILE A 373 -14.40 -11.40 6.64
N GLY A 374 -13.56 -12.07 7.43
CA GLY A 374 -13.42 -13.51 7.34
C GLY A 374 -12.15 -14.04 7.96
N TRP A 375 -11.67 -15.14 7.43
CA TRP A 375 -10.41 -15.78 7.85
C TRP A 375 -9.68 -16.43 6.70
N VAL A 376 -8.39 -16.59 6.88
CA VAL A 376 -7.53 -17.45 6.06
C VAL A 376 -7.04 -18.59 6.93
N GLU A 377 -7.30 -19.80 6.46
CA GLU A 377 -6.80 -21.03 7.06
C GLU A 377 -5.62 -21.53 6.22
N THR A 378 -4.46 -21.64 6.84
CA THR A 378 -3.24 -22.23 6.26
C THR A 378 -2.99 -23.58 6.92
N LYS A 379 -2.00 -24.33 6.45
CA LYS A 379 -1.64 -25.63 7.04
C LYS A 379 -1.33 -25.54 8.54
N ASN A 380 -0.79 -24.43 9.03
CA ASN A 380 -0.21 -24.32 10.37
C ASN A 380 -0.84 -23.23 11.24
N ASN A 381 -1.75 -22.41 10.70
CA ASN A 381 -2.32 -21.27 11.41
C ASN A 381 -3.63 -20.78 10.78
N VAL A 382 -4.37 -20.00 11.56
CA VAL A 382 -5.56 -19.27 11.10
C VAL A 382 -5.33 -17.77 11.33
N TYR A 383 -5.72 -16.97 10.36
CA TYR A 383 -5.66 -15.51 10.44
C TYR A 383 -7.08 -14.95 10.27
N TYR A 384 -7.61 -14.32 11.31
CA TYR A 384 -8.88 -13.63 11.25
C TYR A 384 -8.68 -12.20 10.79
N LEU A 385 -9.61 -11.67 10.00
CA LEU A 385 -9.44 -10.35 9.42
C LEU A 385 -10.75 -9.58 9.29
N ALA A 386 -10.64 -8.26 9.39
CA ALA A 386 -11.68 -7.32 9.03
C ALA A 386 -11.04 -6.13 8.29
N THR A 387 -11.39 -6.00 7.02
CA THR A 387 -10.99 -4.89 6.16
C THR A 387 -12.19 -3.96 5.94
N LEU A 388 -11.98 -2.67 6.11
CA LEU A 388 -12.90 -1.61 5.76
C LEU A 388 -12.20 -0.64 4.83
N VAL A 389 -12.79 -0.34 3.69
CA VAL A 389 -12.26 0.62 2.71
C VAL A 389 -13.28 1.69 2.39
N GLU A 390 -12.78 2.86 2.02
CA GLU A 390 -13.52 4.02 1.58
C GLU A 390 -12.78 4.63 0.38
N PRO A 391 -13.44 4.93 -0.77
CA PRO A 391 -12.77 5.57 -1.89
C PRO A 391 -12.22 6.94 -1.47
N LYS A 392 -11.00 7.29 -1.88
CA LYS A 392 -10.45 8.64 -1.67
C LYS A 392 -11.25 9.68 -2.44
N ASN A 393 -11.71 9.30 -3.64
CA ASN A 393 -12.67 10.08 -4.43
C ASN A 393 -13.99 9.30 -4.53
N GLN A 394 -15.07 9.82 -3.96
CA GLN A 394 -16.38 9.18 -3.93
C GLN A 394 -17.07 9.11 -5.30
N GLU A 395 -16.58 9.84 -6.29
CA GLU A 395 -17.07 9.82 -7.68
C GLU A 395 -16.38 8.70 -8.50
N GLU A 396 -15.19 8.24 -8.09
CA GLU A 396 -14.40 7.22 -8.76
C GLU A 396 -14.52 5.85 -8.06
N ILE A 397 -15.64 5.16 -8.27
CA ILE A 397 -15.97 3.90 -7.58
C ILE A 397 -15.91 2.66 -8.48
N SER A 398 -15.35 2.76 -9.69
CA SER A 398 -15.30 1.64 -10.65
C SER A 398 -14.70 0.37 -10.04
N ASP A 399 -13.59 0.48 -9.33
CA ASP A 399 -12.86 -0.64 -8.74
C ASP A 399 -13.20 -0.89 -7.27
N PHE A 400 -14.03 -0.05 -6.69
CA PHE A 400 -14.37 -0.12 -5.27
C PHE A 400 -14.90 -1.50 -4.83
N ALA A 401 -15.74 -2.10 -5.67
CA ALA A 401 -16.31 -3.42 -5.38
C ALA A 401 -15.23 -4.49 -5.24
N ALA A 402 -14.16 -4.42 -6.03
CA ALA A 402 -13.05 -5.37 -6.02
C ALA A 402 -11.97 -5.01 -4.99
N ALA A 403 -11.72 -3.71 -4.78
CA ALA A 403 -10.67 -3.19 -3.90
C ALA A 403 -10.74 -3.77 -2.47
N ARG A 404 -11.95 -4.00 -1.94
CA ARG A 404 -12.16 -4.63 -0.63
C ARG A 404 -11.44 -5.97 -0.48
N LYS A 405 -11.50 -6.83 -1.52
CA LYS A 405 -10.83 -8.13 -1.55
C LYS A 405 -9.37 -7.97 -1.96
N TRP A 406 -9.06 -7.15 -2.97
CA TRP A 406 -7.69 -6.96 -3.47
C TRP A 406 -6.75 -6.45 -2.38
N ILE A 407 -7.14 -5.38 -1.66
CA ILE A 407 -6.35 -4.86 -0.54
C ILE A 407 -6.12 -5.94 0.51
N THR A 408 -7.18 -6.69 0.87
CA THR A 408 -7.04 -7.78 1.85
C THR A 408 -6.03 -8.84 1.39
N MET A 409 -6.12 -9.29 0.14
CA MET A 409 -5.23 -10.30 -0.41
C MET A 409 -3.79 -9.81 -0.50
N GLU A 410 -3.59 -8.57 -0.96
CA GLU A 410 -2.25 -7.98 -1.05
C GLU A 410 -1.61 -7.79 0.34
N VAL A 411 -2.40 -7.38 1.34
CA VAL A 411 -1.93 -7.30 2.73
C VAL A 411 -1.50 -8.67 3.23
N LEU A 412 -2.30 -9.71 3.04
CA LEU A 412 -1.97 -11.07 3.47
C LEU A 412 -0.73 -11.63 2.76
N GLU A 413 -0.57 -11.33 1.46
CA GLU A 413 0.63 -11.70 0.69
C GLU A 413 1.87 -11.00 1.25
N ARG A 414 1.81 -9.69 1.46
CA ARG A 414 2.92 -8.91 2.01
C ARG A 414 3.28 -9.27 3.44
N MET A 415 2.31 -9.72 4.22
CA MET A 415 2.54 -10.27 5.57
C MET A 415 3.11 -11.70 5.54
N GLY A 416 3.25 -12.33 4.37
CA GLY A 416 3.72 -13.71 4.22
C GLY A 416 2.71 -14.76 4.71
N VAL A 417 1.44 -14.41 4.77
CA VAL A 417 0.35 -15.32 5.19
C VAL A 417 -0.06 -16.25 4.06
N ILE A 418 -0.07 -15.73 2.83
CA ILE A 418 -0.44 -16.47 1.62
C ILE A 418 0.57 -16.18 0.51
N GLU A 419 0.67 -17.12 -0.44
CA GLU A 419 1.34 -16.90 -1.73
C GLU A 419 0.27 -16.86 -2.80
N VAL A 420 0.18 -15.74 -3.50
CA VAL A 420 -0.73 -15.60 -4.65
C VAL A 420 0.01 -16.09 -5.90
N ALA A 421 -0.51 -17.13 -6.55
CA ALA A 421 0.03 -17.57 -7.84
C ALA A 421 -0.10 -16.41 -8.85
N ARG A 422 1.03 -15.94 -9.38
CA ARG A 422 1.13 -14.88 -10.38
C ARG A 422 0.92 -15.44 -11.77
#